data_5ab4c623becdfe06af055848c0119fe5
#
_entry.id   5ab4c623becdfe06af055848c0119fe5
#
_cell.length_a   1.000
_cell.length_b   1.000
_cell.length_c   1.000
_cell.angle_alpha   90.00
_cell.angle_beta   90.00
_cell.angle_gamma   90.00
#
_symmetry.space_group_name_H-M   'P 1'
#
loop_
_entity.id
_entity.type
_entity.pdbx_description
1 polymer ?
#
loop_
_entity_poly.entity_id
_entity_poly.type
_entity_poly.pdbx_seq_one_letter_code
_entity_poly.pdbx_strand_id
1 'polypeptide(L)'
;MAEGRARRPLVLSSDRGRGKSAALGIAAARLLSMSERHIIVTAPRRAAAEAIFKHARAVDANATRQPRFIAPDTLLAEYPRADLLLVDEAAGIPAPLLESMLSRYARIVFATTVHGYEGTGRGFELRFREVLDRVTPGWRALRLSTPIRWAANDPLESLINQILLLDAEPASDHAFTRLAVCCDPMLPSFEVLEPDVLIADEPLLRQIFGLFVLGHYQTRPSDLRHLLDGLNLSLCILRLDDVVLAAALTAHEGPLPEALLEPIFGGLRRPRGHLLPQTLSAHAGLFDAPRHAYTRIVRIAVHGCVRSRGLGQRLVHALAHQARSEGRDLIGAS
;
A
#
# COMPACT_ATOMS: atom_id res chain seq x y z
N MET A 1 -16.15 -22.00 -9.45
CA MET A 1 -15.87 -21.65 -8.05
C MET A 1 -17.09 -21.76 -7.15
N ALA A 2 -18.21 -21.18 -7.52
CA ALA A 2 -19.45 -21.29 -6.73
C ALA A 2 -19.96 -22.72 -6.55
N GLU A 3 -19.65 -23.59 -7.49
CA GLU A 3 -20.00 -25.03 -7.50
C GLU A 3 -18.81 -25.96 -7.23
N GLY A 4 -17.59 -25.40 -7.20
CA GLY A 4 -16.37 -26.16 -6.96
C GLY A 4 -16.13 -26.50 -5.48
N ARG A 5 -14.98 -27.15 -5.21
CA ARG A 5 -14.54 -27.47 -3.84
C ARG A 5 -14.44 -26.22 -2.98
N ALA A 6 -14.94 -26.30 -1.75
CA ALA A 6 -14.78 -25.27 -0.74
C ALA A 6 -13.29 -25.00 -0.42
N ARG A 7 -13.01 -23.86 0.19
CA ARG A 7 -11.64 -23.43 0.60
C ARG A 7 -10.62 -23.33 -0.54
N ARG A 8 -11.08 -22.90 -1.71
CA ARG A 8 -10.25 -22.53 -2.85
C ARG A 8 -10.58 -21.09 -3.26
N PRO A 9 -10.02 -20.10 -2.56
CA PRO A 9 -10.27 -18.70 -2.88
C PRO A 9 -9.81 -18.35 -4.28
N LEU A 10 -10.46 -17.35 -4.86
CA LEU A 10 -10.08 -16.75 -6.14
C LEU A 10 -9.55 -15.33 -5.87
N VAL A 11 -8.38 -15.02 -6.40
CA VAL A 11 -7.86 -13.65 -6.45
C VAL A 11 -8.03 -13.14 -7.88
N LEU A 12 -8.86 -12.12 -8.03
CA LEU A 12 -9.10 -11.43 -9.29
C LEU A 12 -8.29 -10.14 -9.30
N SER A 13 -7.18 -10.12 -10.03
CA SER A 13 -6.33 -8.94 -10.15
C SER A 13 -6.45 -8.29 -11.53
N SER A 14 -6.31 -7.00 -11.59
CA SER A 14 -6.17 -6.25 -12.83
C SER A 14 -5.69 -4.83 -12.56
N ASP A 15 -5.29 -4.14 -13.62
CA ASP A 15 -5.17 -2.69 -13.59
C ASP A 15 -6.54 -2.02 -13.55
N ARG A 16 -6.56 -0.72 -13.30
CA ARG A 16 -7.81 0.06 -13.31
C ARG A 16 -8.50 -0.01 -14.67
N GLY A 17 -9.83 0.03 -14.68
CA GLY A 17 -10.61 0.09 -15.92
C GLY A 17 -10.79 -1.24 -16.66
N ARG A 18 -10.39 -2.37 -16.07
CA ARG A 18 -10.52 -3.72 -16.65
C ARG A 18 -11.82 -4.44 -16.26
N GLY A 19 -12.73 -3.79 -15.53
CA GLY A 19 -14.06 -4.30 -15.26
C GLY A 19 -14.19 -5.33 -14.13
N LYS A 20 -13.25 -5.39 -13.16
CA LYS A 20 -13.34 -6.31 -12.00
C LYS A 20 -14.70 -6.27 -11.30
N SER A 21 -15.08 -5.10 -10.79
CA SER A 21 -16.34 -4.94 -10.04
C SER A 21 -17.56 -5.22 -10.90
N ALA A 22 -17.52 -4.89 -12.21
CA ALA A 22 -18.56 -5.26 -13.15
C ALA A 22 -18.68 -6.78 -13.31
N ALA A 23 -17.57 -7.48 -13.49
CA ALA A 23 -17.54 -8.94 -13.59
C ALA A 23 -18.08 -9.59 -12.31
N LEU A 24 -17.73 -9.08 -11.13
CA LEU A 24 -18.29 -9.58 -9.86
C LEU A 24 -19.79 -9.35 -9.76
N GLY A 25 -20.30 -8.18 -10.18
CA GLY A 25 -21.73 -7.87 -10.18
C GLY A 25 -22.52 -8.76 -11.12
N ILE A 26 -22.05 -8.93 -12.35
CA ILE A 26 -22.69 -9.82 -13.36
C ILE A 26 -22.68 -11.28 -12.85
N ALA A 27 -21.56 -11.74 -12.30
CA ALA A 27 -21.45 -13.09 -11.76
C ALA A 27 -22.40 -13.30 -10.57
N ALA A 28 -22.49 -12.33 -9.66
CA ALA A 28 -23.40 -12.40 -8.51
C ALA A 28 -24.86 -12.50 -8.96
N ALA A 29 -25.30 -11.64 -9.89
CA ALA A 29 -26.68 -11.68 -10.41
C ALA A 29 -27.01 -13.03 -11.07
N ARG A 30 -26.12 -13.53 -11.92
CA ARG A 30 -26.32 -14.86 -12.57
C ARG A 30 -26.37 -16.01 -11.56
N LEU A 31 -25.54 -15.98 -10.52
CA LEU A 31 -25.56 -17.01 -9.49
C LEU A 31 -26.85 -16.96 -8.66
N LEU A 32 -27.39 -15.79 -8.39
CA LEU A 32 -28.64 -15.59 -7.65
C LEU A 32 -29.86 -16.01 -8.48
N SER A 33 -29.82 -15.85 -9.80
CA SER A 33 -30.91 -16.33 -10.69
C SER A 33 -30.95 -17.87 -10.84
N MET A 34 -29.79 -18.52 -10.69
CA MET A 34 -29.66 -19.97 -10.86
C MET A 34 -30.00 -20.78 -9.60
N SER A 35 -29.89 -20.18 -8.42
CA SER A 35 -30.06 -20.90 -7.14
C SER A 35 -30.24 -19.95 -5.96
N GLU A 36 -30.86 -20.49 -4.90
CA GLU A 36 -31.03 -19.78 -3.63
C GLU A 36 -29.70 -19.67 -2.86
N ARG A 37 -28.99 -18.60 -3.09
CA ARG A 37 -27.69 -18.34 -2.45
C ARG A 37 -27.70 -17.03 -1.68
N HIS A 38 -26.91 -16.99 -0.62
CA HIS A 38 -26.61 -15.77 0.10
C HIS A 38 -25.24 -15.25 -0.37
N ILE A 39 -25.23 -14.17 -1.15
CA ILE A 39 -24.02 -13.53 -1.62
C ILE A 39 -23.81 -12.25 -0.85
N ILE A 40 -22.68 -12.16 -0.14
CA ILE A 40 -22.26 -10.98 0.59
C ILE A 40 -21.15 -10.29 -0.21
N VAL A 41 -21.22 -8.96 -0.27
CA VAL A 41 -20.19 -8.08 -0.82
C VAL A 41 -19.61 -7.27 0.32
N THR A 42 -18.29 -7.21 0.41
CA THR A 42 -17.58 -6.33 1.32
C THR A 42 -16.50 -5.56 0.58
N ALA A 43 -16.19 -4.36 1.06
CA ALA A 43 -15.17 -3.48 0.51
C ALA A 43 -14.74 -2.50 1.61
N PRO A 44 -13.61 -1.77 1.49
CA PRO A 44 -13.18 -0.77 2.47
C PRO A 44 -14.26 0.29 2.77
N ARG A 45 -15.07 0.61 1.77
CA ARG A 45 -16.20 1.55 1.84
C ARG A 45 -17.33 1.09 0.92
N ARG A 46 -18.58 1.33 1.30
CA ARG A 46 -19.75 0.99 0.46
C ARG A 46 -19.65 1.57 -0.95
N ALA A 47 -19.16 2.81 -1.08
CA ALA A 47 -18.98 3.47 -2.36
C ALA A 47 -18.02 2.72 -3.31
N ALA A 48 -17.03 2.00 -2.78
CA ALA A 48 -16.12 1.19 -3.59
C ALA A 48 -16.83 0.00 -4.25
N ALA A 49 -17.83 -0.56 -3.58
CA ALA A 49 -18.62 -1.70 -4.08
C ALA A 49 -19.81 -1.30 -4.98
N GLU A 50 -20.10 0.01 -5.17
CA GLU A 50 -21.30 0.46 -5.89
C GLU A 50 -21.37 -0.08 -7.32
N ALA A 51 -20.24 -0.23 -7.99
CA ALA A 51 -20.17 -0.79 -9.33
C ALA A 51 -20.67 -2.24 -9.37
N ILE A 52 -20.44 -3.05 -8.34
CA ILE A 52 -20.95 -4.42 -8.24
C ILE A 52 -22.48 -4.40 -8.27
N PHE A 53 -23.11 -3.57 -7.43
CA PHE A 53 -24.57 -3.47 -7.35
C PHE A 53 -25.18 -2.88 -8.62
N LYS A 54 -24.54 -1.88 -9.22
CA LYS A 54 -24.97 -1.30 -10.51
C LYS A 54 -25.03 -2.38 -11.60
N HIS A 55 -23.98 -3.17 -11.74
CA HIS A 55 -23.91 -4.19 -12.78
C HIS A 55 -24.78 -5.42 -12.45
N ALA A 56 -24.97 -5.75 -11.17
CA ALA A 56 -25.92 -6.79 -10.79
C ALA A 56 -27.36 -6.42 -11.18
N ARG A 57 -27.78 -5.19 -10.89
CA ARG A 57 -29.09 -4.66 -11.30
C ARG A 57 -29.26 -4.57 -12.81
N ALA A 58 -28.19 -4.28 -13.54
CA ALA A 58 -28.23 -4.21 -15.01
C ALA A 58 -28.46 -5.57 -15.68
N VAL A 59 -28.10 -6.68 -15.01
CA VAL A 59 -28.35 -8.05 -15.50
C VAL A 59 -29.81 -8.43 -15.31
N ASP A 60 -30.40 -8.09 -14.16
CA ASP A 60 -31.80 -8.34 -13.85
C ASP A 60 -32.33 -7.24 -12.91
N ALA A 61 -33.03 -6.26 -13.49
CA ALA A 61 -33.59 -5.13 -12.76
C ALA A 61 -34.73 -5.54 -11.82
N ASN A 62 -35.41 -6.63 -12.11
CA ASN A 62 -36.57 -7.14 -11.37
C ASN A 62 -36.19 -8.29 -10.42
N ALA A 63 -34.91 -8.61 -10.28
CA ALA A 63 -34.47 -9.67 -9.40
C ALA A 63 -34.96 -9.44 -7.97
N THR A 64 -35.67 -10.41 -7.44
CA THR A 64 -36.16 -10.43 -6.04
C THR A 64 -34.98 -10.58 -5.05
N ARG A 65 -33.83 -11.05 -5.53
CA ARG A 65 -32.64 -11.28 -4.74
C ARG A 65 -31.48 -10.47 -5.29
N GLN A 66 -30.82 -9.75 -4.39
CA GLN A 66 -29.64 -8.93 -4.68
C GLN A 66 -28.50 -9.31 -3.72
N PRO A 67 -27.25 -9.15 -4.12
CA PRO A 67 -26.12 -9.30 -3.18
C PRO A 67 -26.26 -8.25 -2.06
N ARG A 68 -25.85 -8.60 -0.84
CA ARG A 68 -25.92 -7.72 0.34
C ARG A 68 -24.55 -7.15 0.65
N PHE A 69 -24.46 -5.83 0.87
CA PHE A 69 -23.25 -5.21 1.37
C PHE A 69 -23.18 -5.30 2.90
N ILE A 70 -22.00 -5.69 3.41
CA ILE A 70 -21.68 -5.66 4.84
C ILE A 70 -20.26 -5.10 4.97
N ALA A 71 -20.06 -4.12 5.86
CA ALA A 71 -18.74 -3.56 6.13
C ALA A 71 -17.79 -4.61 6.74
N PRO A 72 -16.47 -4.52 6.52
CA PRO A 72 -15.51 -5.55 6.95
C PRO A 72 -15.51 -5.84 8.45
N ASP A 73 -15.66 -4.82 9.28
CA ASP A 73 -15.76 -4.91 10.74
C ASP A 73 -17.03 -5.62 11.19
N THR A 74 -18.18 -5.19 10.68
CA THR A 74 -19.48 -5.81 10.94
C THR A 74 -19.52 -7.25 10.46
N LEU A 75 -18.97 -7.53 9.27
CA LEU A 75 -18.86 -8.88 8.70
C LEU A 75 -18.12 -9.83 9.63
N LEU A 76 -17.05 -9.38 10.27
CA LEU A 76 -16.25 -10.18 11.17
C LEU A 76 -16.81 -10.26 12.59
N ALA A 77 -17.60 -9.30 13.02
CA ALA A 77 -18.28 -9.30 14.30
C ALA A 77 -19.52 -10.21 14.32
N GLU A 78 -20.37 -10.11 13.28
CA GLU A 78 -21.66 -10.79 13.23
C GLU A 78 -21.61 -12.19 12.59
N TYR A 79 -20.65 -12.46 11.74
CA TYR A 79 -20.53 -13.74 11.01
C TYR A 79 -21.80 -14.19 10.27
N PRO A 80 -22.42 -13.34 9.46
CA PRO A 80 -23.61 -13.74 8.75
C PRO A 80 -23.31 -14.89 7.78
N ARG A 81 -24.27 -15.80 7.63
CA ARG A 81 -24.15 -16.91 6.67
C ARG A 81 -24.01 -16.35 5.25
N ALA A 82 -22.99 -16.84 4.53
CA ALA A 82 -22.78 -16.55 3.12
C ALA A 82 -22.37 -17.82 2.37
N ASP A 83 -22.99 -18.05 1.22
CA ASP A 83 -22.60 -19.10 0.29
C ASP A 83 -21.42 -18.64 -0.58
N LEU A 84 -21.28 -17.32 -0.75
CA LEU A 84 -20.18 -16.67 -1.45
C LEU A 84 -19.91 -15.29 -0.87
N LEU A 85 -18.65 -15.02 -0.52
CA LEU A 85 -18.17 -13.69 -0.12
C LEU A 85 -17.38 -13.08 -1.27
N LEU A 86 -17.76 -11.88 -1.69
CA LEU A 86 -17.06 -11.04 -2.66
C LEU A 86 -16.39 -9.88 -1.93
N VAL A 87 -15.08 -9.81 -1.99
CA VAL A 87 -14.27 -8.75 -1.38
C VAL A 87 -13.74 -7.87 -2.50
N ASP A 88 -14.30 -6.68 -2.66
CA ASP A 88 -13.83 -5.72 -3.67
C ASP A 88 -12.82 -4.74 -3.06
N GLU A 89 -11.89 -4.26 -3.88
CA GLU A 89 -10.76 -3.42 -3.46
C GLU A 89 -10.04 -3.99 -2.22
N ALA A 90 -9.74 -5.31 -2.27
CA ALA A 90 -9.19 -6.05 -1.14
C ALA A 90 -7.88 -5.43 -0.61
N ALA A 91 -7.06 -4.81 -1.47
CA ALA A 91 -5.86 -4.09 -1.06
C ALA A 91 -6.13 -2.91 -0.10
N GLY A 92 -7.36 -2.40 -0.07
CA GLY A 92 -7.78 -1.35 0.86
C GLY A 92 -8.22 -1.87 2.24
N ILE A 93 -8.26 -3.18 2.46
CA ILE A 93 -8.65 -3.82 3.74
C ILE A 93 -7.40 -4.34 4.44
N PRO A 94 -7.24 -4.10 5.76
CA PRO A 94 -6.12 -4.61 6.54
C PRO A 94 -5.94 -6.14 6.40
N ALA A 95 -4.70 -6.60 6.18
CA ALA A 95 -4.39 -8.01 5.95
C ALA A 95 -4.91 -8.96 7.06
N PRO A 96 -4.87 -8.63 8.37
CA PRO A 96 -5.45 -9.48 9.41
C PRO A 96 -6.96 -9.69 9.26
N LEU A 97 -7.71 -8.69 8.76
CA LEU A 97 -9.14 -8.84 8.52
C LEU A 97 -9.40 -9.78 7.34
N LEU A 98 -8.59 -9.68 6.28
CA LEU A 98 -8.69 -10.58 5.12
C LEU A 98 -8.33 -12.01 5.49
N GLU A 99 -7.33 -12.23 6.33
CA GLU A 99 -6.96 -13.56 6.85
C GLU A 99 -8.11 -14.14 7.70
N SER A 100 -8.75 -13.30 8.52
CA SER A 100 -9.94 -13.68 9.29
C SER A 100 -11.12 -14.06 8.39
N MET A 101 -11.37 -13.31 7.29
CA MET A 101 -12.38 -13.67 6.29
C MET A 101 -12.05 -14.98 5.60
N LEU A 102 -10.77 -15.17 5.21
CA LEU A 102 -10.27 -16.37 4.54
C LEU A 102 -10.46 -17.64 5.38
N SER A 103 -10.24 -17.55 6.69
CA SER A 103 -10.41 -18.69 7.61
C SER A 103 -11.87 -19.06 7.85
N ARG A 104 -12.79 -18.09 7.72
CA ARG A 104 -14.20 -18.24 8.13
C ARG A 104 -15.16 -18.52 6.98
N TYR A 105 -14.92 -17.94 5.79
CA TYR A 105 -15.78 -18.13 4.62
C TYR A 105 -15.21 -19.18 3.67
N ALA A 106 -15.97 -20.22 3.42
CA ALA A 106 -15.52 -21.34 2.60
C ALA A 106 -15.37 -21.03 1.10
N ARG A 107 -16.11 -20.02 0.60
CA ARG A 107 -16.03 -19.56 -0.78
C ARG A 107 -15.89 -18.06 -0.81
N ILE A 108 -14.72 -17.58 -1.26
CA ILE A 108 -14.36 -16.17 -1.23
C ILE A 108 -13.65 -15.77 -2.52
N VAL A 109 -13.97 -14.59 -3.02
CA VAL A 109 -13.29 -13.94 -4.15
C VAL A 109 -12.73 -12.62 -3.65
N PHE A 110 -11.44 -12.45 -3.78
CA PHE A 110 -10.75 -11.17 -3.54
C PHE A 110 -10.52 -10.49 -4.87
N ALA A 111 -11.04 -9.28 -5.05
CA ALA A 111 -10.74 -8.45 -6.21
C ALA A 111 -9.82 -7.30 -5.80
N THR A 112 -8.76 -7.09 -6.55
CA THR A 112 -7.76 -6.04 -6.25
C THR A 112 -7.27 -5.38 -7.52
N THR A 113 -6.93 -4.08 -7.41
CA THR A 113 -6.25 -3.33 -8.45
C THR A 113 -4.74 -3.42 -8.20
N VAL A 114 -3.97 -3.81 -9.23
CA VAL A 114 -2.50 -3.92 -9.11
C VAL A 114 -1.86 -2.54 -9.22
N HIS A 115 -2.16 -1.82 -10.32
CA HIS A 115 -1.71 -0.46 -10.55
C HIS A 115 -2.91 0.48 -10.51
N GLY A 116 -2.90 1.46 -9.61
CA GLY A 116 -4.01 2.40 -9.47
C GLY A 116 -3.72 3.57 -8.54
N TYR A 117 -4.52 4.62 -8.66
CA TYR A 117 -4.38 5.86 -7.90
C TYR A 117 -4.73 5.75 -6.42
N GLU A 118 -5.35 4.67 -6.00
CA GLU A 118 -5.86 4.49 -4.63
C GLU A 118 -4.87 3.77 -3.70
N GLY A 119 -3.65 3.51 -4.21
CA GLY A 119 -2.61 2.81 -3.46
C GLY A 119 -2.40 1.36 -3.95
N THR A 120 -1.37 0.78 -3.47
CA THR A 120 -0.65 -0.33 -4.00
C THR A 120 -1.33 -1.69 -3.82
N GLY A 121 -2.03 -2.11 -4.83
CA GLY A 121 -2.42 -3.52 -4.95
C GLY A 121 -1.22 -4.48 -5.03
N ARG A 122 -0.06 -4.01 -5.51
CA ARG A 122 1.11 -4.88 -5.70
C ARG A 122 1.77 -5.33 -4.40
N GLY A 123 2.02 -4.43 -3.48
CA GLY A 123 2.55 -4.79 -2.16
C GLY A 123 1.58 -5.65 -1.36
N PHE A 124 0.27 -5.41 -1.53
CA PHE A 124 -0.78 -6.26 -1.02
C PHE A 124 -0.73 -7.65 -1.69
N GLU A 125 -0.70 -7.72 -3.02
CA GLU A 125 -0.71 -8.98 -3.77
C GLU A 125 0.43 -9.90 -3.34
N LEU A 126 1.64 -9.38 -3.18
CA LEU A 126 2.79 -10.15 -2.74
C LEU A 126 2.64 -10.68 -1.31
N ARG A 127 2.28 -9.82 -0.34
CA ARG A 127 2.13 -10.22 1.06
C ARG A 127 0.91 -11.12 1.29
N PHE A 128 -0.19 -10.82 0.62
CA PHE A 128 -1.40 -11.63 0.75
C PHE A 128 -1.26 -12.98 0.06
N ARG A 129 -0.43 -13.08 -0.98
CA ARG A 129 -0.07 -14.36 -1.61
C ARG A 129 0.60 -15.31 -0.60
N GLU A 130 1.52 -14.83 0.23
CA GLU A 130 2.15 -15.64 1.29
C GLU A 130 1.11 -16.19 2.28
N VAL A 131 0.10 -15.37 2.64
CA VAL A 131 -1.02 -15.81 3.48
C VAL A 131 -1.86 -16.88 2.77
N LEU A 132 -2.19 -16.67 1.50
CA LEU A 132 -2.97 -17.62 0.69
C LEU A 132 -2.22 -18.95 0.53
N ASP A 133 -0.93 -18.92 0.25
CA ASP A 133 -0.08 -20.12 0.10
C ASP A 133 -0.01 -20.92 1.40
N ARG A 134 0.03 -20.24 2.54
CA ARG A 134 0.05 -20.86 3.86
C ARG A 134 -1.32 -21.40 4.28
N VAL A 135 -2.38 -20.62 4.14
CA VAL A 135 -3.71 -20.92 4.70
C VAL A 135 -4.58 -21.72 3.74
N THR A 136 -4.49 -21.42 2.46
CA THR A 136 -5.33 -22.03 1.39
C THR A 136 -4.52 -22.32 0.13
N PRO A 137 -3.58 -23.26 0.15
CA PRO A 137 -2.63 -23.51 -0.96
C PRO A 137 -3.30 -23.89 -2.29
N GLY A 138 -4.61 -24.21 -2.28
CA GLY A 138 -5.39 -24.47 -3.49
C GLY A 138 -6.06 -23.24 -4.10
N TRP A 139 -5.69 -22.02 -3.69
CA TRP A 139 -6.22 -20.78 -4.25
C TRP A 139 -5.89 -20.63 -5.74
N ARG A 140 -6.62 -19.76 -6.44
CA ARG A 140 -6.42 -19.49 -7.86
C ARG A 140 -6.31 -17.99 -8.13
N ALA A 141 -5.42 -17.62 -9.05
CA ALA A 141 -5.34 -16.28 -9.58
C ALA A 141 -6.07 -16.20 -10.93
N LEU A 142 -6.74 -15.09 -11.15
CA LEU A 142 -7.30 -14.69 -12.44
C LEU A 142 -6.94 -13.22 -12.68
N ARG A 143 -6.34 -12.93 -13.83
CA ARG A 143 -5.98 -11.56 -14.21
C ARG A 143 -6.84 -11.11 -15.38
N LEU A 144 -7.43 -9.91 -15.24
CA LEU A 144 -8.09 -9.22 -16.35
C LEU A 144 -7.12 -8.23 -16.95
N SER A 145 -6.74 -8.42 -18.21
CA SER A 145 -5.76 -7.58 -18.91
C SER A 145 -6.41 -6.60 -19.90
N THR A 146 -7.58 -6.97 -20.46
CA THR A 146 -8.23 -6.17 -21.49
C THR A 146 -8.89 -4.93 -20.90
N PRO A 147 -8.54 -3.71 -21.34
CA PRO A 147 -9.24 -2.49 -20.93
C PRO A 147 -10.67 -2.50 -21.46
N ILE A 148 -11.60 -1.94 -20.65
CA ILE A 148 -13.01 -1.80 -21.03
C ILE A 148 -13.41 -0.34 -21.22
N ARG A 149 -12.70 0.58 -20.53
CA ARG A 149 -13.01 2.02 -20.56
C ARG A 149 -12.36 2.76 -21.73
N TRP A 150 -11.29 2.20 -22.28
CA TRP A 150 -10.49 2.76 -23.36
C TRP A 150 -9.97 1.67 -24.27
N ALA A 151 -9.36 2.02 -25.39
CA ALA A 151 -8.79 1.08 -26.34
C ALA A 151 -7.59 0.33 -25.77
N ALA A 152 -7.32 -0.85 -26.31
CA ALA A 152 -6.07 -1.54 -26.02
C ALA A 152 -4.88 -0.68 -26.50
N ASN A 153 -3.83 -0.61 -25.67
CA ASN A 153 -2.64 0.20 -25.93
C ASN A 153 -2.93 1.72 -26.07
N ASP A 154 -3.88 2.23 -25.32
CA ASP A 154 -4.17 3.66 -25.28
C ASP A 154 -2.92 4.44 -24.82
N PRO A 155 -2.40 5.39 -25.63
CA PRO A 155 -1.18 6.13 -25.30
C PRO A 155 -1.34 6.99 -24.04
N LEU A 156 -2.56 7.43 -23.73
CA LEU A 156 -2.83 8.20 -22.52
C LEU A 156 -2.65 7.34 -21.26
N GLU A 157 -3.03 6.06 -21.30
CA GLU A 157 -2.80 5.16 -20.18
C GLU A 157 -1.30 4.98 -19.91
N SER A 158 -0.49 4.79 -20.96
CA SER A 158 0.96 4.68 -20.86
C SER A 158 1.59 5.97 -20.32
N LEU A 159 1.16 7.11 -20.81
CA LEU A 159 1.63 8.43 -20.37
C LEU A 159 1.32 8.66 -18.88
N ILE A 160 0.10 8.36 -18.45
CA ILE A 160 -0.30 8.49 -17.04
C ILE A 160 0.52 7.56 -16.14
N ASN A 161 0.76 6.32 -16.57
CA ASN A 161 1.57 5.39 -15.81
C ASN A 161 3.00 5.89 -15.65
N GLN A 162 3.59 6.47 -16.70
CA GLN A 162 4.92 7.08 -16.66
C GLN A 162 4.97 8.31 -15.75
N ILE A 163 4.07 9.28 -15.95
CA ILE A 163 4.08 10.54 -15.16
C ILE A 163 3.89 10.28 -13.67
N LEU A 164 3.01 9.33 -13.32
CA LEU A 164 2.67 9.04 -11.94
C LEU A 164 3.47 7.87 -11.34
N LEU A 165 4.41 7.30 -12.10
CA LEU A 165 5.22 6.14 -11.71
C LEU A 165 4.37 4.98 -11.15
N LEU A 166 3.20 4.73 -11.74
CA LEU A 166 2.27 3.70 -11.26
C LEU A 166 2.82 2.28 -11.47
N ASP A 167 3.74 2.13 -12.40
CA ASP A 167 4.47 0.92 -12.76
C ASP A 167 5.89 0.86 -12.15
N ALA A 168 6.21 1.79 -11.23
CA ALA A 168 7.53 1.80 -10.61
C ALA A 168 7.80 0.52 -9.83
N GLU A 169 8.98 -0.05 -10.07
CA GLU A 169 9.46 -1.27 -9.46
C GLU A 169 10.81 -1.04 -8.79
N PRO A 170 11.10 -1.70 -7.67
CA PRO A 170 12.46 -1.72 -7.14
C PRO A 170 13.39 -2.43 -8.12
N ALA A 171 14.67 -2.44 -7.83
CA ALA A 171 15.65 -3.20 -8.63
C ALA A 171 15.20 -4.65 -8.81
N SER A 172 15.46 -5.22 -9.98
CA SER A 172 15.07 -6.61 -10.27
C SER A 172 15.89 -7.60 -9.43
N ASP A 173 15.29 -8.75 -9.09
CA ASP A 173 15.98 -9.82 -8.35
C ASP A 173 17.26 -10.29 -9.08
N HIS A 174 17.30 -10.16 -10.40
CA HIS A 174 18.48 -10.47 -11.19
C HIS A 174 19.67 -9.52 -10.92
N ALA A 175 19.39 -8.25 -10.59
CA ALA A 175 20.45 -7.31 -10.20
C ALA A 175 21.17 -7.79 -8.92
N PHE A 176 20.44 -8.36 -7.96
CA PHE A 176 21.01 -8.94 -6.73
C PHE A 176 21.83 -10.20 -6.99
N THR A 177 21.48 -11.00 -7.98
CA THR A 177 22.27 -12.17 -8.36
C THR A 177 23.66 -11.75 -8.89
N ARG A 178 23.73 -10.66 -9.65
CA ARG A 178 25.02 -10.09 -10.11
C ARG A 178 25.88 -9.59 -8.96
N LEU A 179 25.27 -8.89 -7.98
CA LEU A 179 25.97 -8.41 -6.78
C LEU A 179 26.49 -9.56 -5.91
N ALA A 180 25.76 -10.68 -5.83
CA ALA A 180 26.17 -11.85 -5.07
C ALA A 180 27.35 -12.61 -5.67
N VAL A 181 27.60 -12.47 -6.97
CA VAL A 181 28.74 -13.11 -7.69
C VAL A 181 30.03 -12.31 -7.50
N CYS A 182 29.96 -11.02 -7.19
CA CYS A 182 31.14 -10.21 -6.86
C CYS A 182 31.62 -10.59 -5.45
N CYS A 183 32.69 -11.36 -5.38
CA CYS A 183 33.22 -12.04 -4.18
C CYS A 183 33.84 -11.14 -3.10
N ASP A 184 33.70 -9.83 -3.17
CA ASP A 184 34.17 -8.91 -2.12
C ASP A 184 32.97 -8.36 -1.35
N PRO A 185 32.97 -8.32 -0.01
CA PRO A 185 31.87 -7.76 0.76
C PRO A 185 31.84 -6.24 0.60
N MET A 186 31.45 -5.75 -0.57
CA MET A 186 31.21 -4.33 -0.78
C MET A 186 30.12 -3.88 0.20
N LEU A 187 30.49 -3.00 1.09
CA LEU A 187 29.57 -2.41 2.04
C LEU A 187 28.72 -1.37 1.31
N PRO A 188 27.38 -1.43 1.41
CA PRO A 188 26.52 -0.43 0.79
C PRO A 188 26.83 0.97 1.30
N SER A 189 26.90 1.94 0.37
CA SER A 189 27.04 3.37 0.69
C SER A 189 25.74 3.92 1.24
N PHE A 190 25.85 4.84 2.19
CA PHE A 190 24.73 5.67 2.64
C PHE A 190 24.79 7.00 1.90
N GLU A 191 23.68 7.39 1.30
CA GLU A 191 23.56 8.63 0.52
C GLU A 191 22.32 9.40 0.92
N VAL A 192 22.45 10.73 1.03
CA VAL A 192 21.34 11.66 1.12
C VAL A 192 21.14 12.23 -0.27
N LEU A 193 19.94 12.11 -0.82
CA LEU A 193 19.65 12.50 -2.19
C LEU A 193 18.92 13.84 -2.22
N GLU A 194 19.43 14.74 -3.03
CA GLU A 194 18.74 15.99 -3.34
C GLU A 194 17.64 15.76 -4.39
N PRO A 195 16.52 16.51 -4.33
CA PRO A 195 15.42 16.38 -5.30
C PRO A 195 15.84 16.53 -6.76
N ASP A 196 16.78 17.42 -7.05
CA ASP A 196 17.29 17.66 -8.40
C ASP A 196 18.02 16.44 -8.97
N VAL A 197 18.72 15.68 -8.14
CA VAL A 197 19.37 14.42 -8.53
C VAL A 197 18.32 13.38 -8.91
N LEU A 198 17.22 13.31 -8.16
CA LEU A 198 16.12 12.37 -8.43
C LEU A 198 15.37 12.70 -9.71
N ILE A 199 15.17 13.98 -10.01
CA ILE A 199 14.49 14.43 -11.24
C ILE A 199 15.37 14.10 -12.46
N ALA A 200 16.69 14.18 -12.32
CA ALA A 200 17.63 13.89 -13.41
C ALA A 200 17.86 12.38 -13.63
N ASP A 201 17.60 11.53 -12.62
CA ASP A 201 17.80 10.07 -12.67
C ASP A 201 16.47 9.32 -12.47
N GLU A 202 15.68 9.22 -13.54
CA GLU A 202 14.40 8.48 -13.51
C GLU A 202 14.56 7.01 -13.10
N PRO A 203 15.57 6.23 -13.55
CA PRO A 203 15.82 4.88 -13.08
C PRO A 203 15.99 4.78 -11.56
N LEU A 204 16.76 5.68 -10.94
CA LEU A 204 16.96 5.76 -9.50
C LEU A 204 15.63 6.07 -8.78
N LEU A 205 14.91 7.08 -9.27
CA LEU A 205 13.61 7.47 -8.74
C LEU A 205 12.61 6.30 -8.77
N ARG A 206 12.55 5.55 -9.88
CA ARG A 206 11.70 4.37 -10.03
C ARG A 206 12.04 3.27 -9.02
N GLN A 207 13.32 2.99 -8.80
CA GLN A 207 13.73 2.00 -7.80
C GLN A 207 13.29 2.41 -6.40
N ILE A 208 13.53 3.66 -6.01
CA ILE A 208 13.19 4.17 -4.67
C ILE A 208 11.68 4.20 -4.47
N PHE A 209 10.95 4.76 -5.42
CA PHE A 209 9.48 4.82 -5.34
C PHE A 209 8.87 3.41 -5.34
N GLY A 210 9.40 2.49 -6.16
CA GLY A 210 9.03 1.08 -6.15
C GLY A 210 9.25 0.39 -4.81
N LEU A 211 10.36 0.69 -4.11
CA LEU A 211 10.60 0.20 -2.75
C LEU A 211 9.53 0.71 -1.77
N PHE A 212 9.17 1.99 -1.82
CA PHE A 212 8.13 2.55 -0.96
C PHE A 212 6.76 1.97 -1.28
N VAL A 213 6.47 1.74 -2.55
CA VAL A 213 5.25 1.08 -3.01
C VAL A 213 5.12 -0.32 -2.42
N LEU A 214 6.20 -1.12 -2.42
CA LEU A 214 6.19 -2.48 -1.87
C LEU A 214 6.29 -2.51 -0.34
N GLY A 215 6.95 -1.53 0.27
CA GLY A 215 7.20 -1.48 1.70
C GLY A 215 6.01 -0.99 2.53
N HIS A 216 5.14 -0.17 1.97
CA HIS A 216 4.05 0.49 2.69
C HIS A 216 2.68 0.03 2.21
N TYR A 217 1.72 0.02 3.15
CA TYR A 217 0.36 -0.45 2.92
C TYR A 217 -0.42 0.40 1.90
N GLN A 218 -0.17 1.71 1.88
CA GLN A 218 -0.78 2.64 0.93
C GLN A 218 0.26 3.64 0.43
N THR A 219 0.54 3.61 -0.87
CA THR A 219 1.33 4.63 -1.55
C THR A 219 0.47 5.24 -2.66
N ARG A 220 0.29 6.54 -2.64
CA ARG A 220 -0.55 7.30 -3.58
C ARG A 220 0.34 8.09 -4.54
N PRO A 221 -0.15 8.48 -5.72
CA PRO A 221 0.56 9.42 -6.60
C PRO A 221 0.95 10.74 -5.93
N SER A 222 0.13 11.21 -4.96
CA SER A 222 0.48 12.37 -4.13
C SER A 222 1.76 12.19 -3.32
N ASP A 223 2.14 10.95 -3.01
CA ASP A 223 3.36 10.67 -2.25
C ASP A 223 4.61 10.87 -3.11
N LEU A 224 4.51 10.63 -4.44
CA LEU A 224 5.56 10.99 -5.39
C LEU A 224 5.78 12.51 -5.38
N ARG A 225 4.70 13.28 -5.43
CA ARG A 225 4.80 14.74 -5.33
C ARG A 225 5.42 15.17 -4.00
N HIS A 226 5.00 14.60 -2.88
CA HIS A 226 5.60 14.90 -1.58
C HIS A 226 7.07 14.56 -1.52
N LEU A 227 7.49 13.46 -2.17
CA LEU A 227 8.90 13.06 -2.23
C LEU A 227 9.76 14.07 -3.00
N LEU A 228 9.22 14.69 -4.06
CA LEU A 228 9.94 15.63 -4.92
C LEU A 228 9.84 17.10 -4.44
N ASP A 229 8.66 17.50 -3.93
CA ASP A 229 8.35 18.91 -3.61
C ASP A 229 8.41 19.23 -2.10
N GLY A 230 8.65 18.24 -1.25
CA GLY A 230 8.58 18.42 0.21
C GLY A 230 9.78 19.17 0.77
N LEU A 231 9.63 20.46 1.10
CA LEU A 231 10.72 21.34 1.57
C LEU A 231 11.39 20.89 2.88
N ASN A 232 10.69 20.13 3.71
CA ASN A 232 11.20 19.62 4.98
C ASN A 232 11.47 18.11 4.95
N LEU A 233 11.55 17.54 3.78
CA LEU A 233 11.80 16.11 3.59
C LEU A 233 13.24 15.88 3.11
N SER A 234 13.83 14.80 3.56
CA SER A 234 15.11 14.29 3.07
C SER A 234 14.96 12.82 2.70
N LEU A 235 15.53 12.46 1.56
CA LEU A 235 15.53 11.10 1.07
C LEU A 235 16.92 10.50 1.27
N CYS A 236 16.97 9.37 1.98
CA CYS A 236 18.22 8.67 2.27
C CYS A 236 18.14 7.24 1.74
N ILE A 237 19.24 6.76 1.18
CA ILE A 237 19.31 5.40 0.64
C ILE A 237 20.55 4.63 1.15
N LEU A 238 20.46 3.32 1.13
CA LEU A 238 21.60 2.42 1.08
C LEU A 238 21.70 1.86 -0.33
N ARG A 239 22.81 2.11 -1.01
CA ARG A 239 23.03 1.71 -2.39
C ARG A 239 24.30 0.86 -2.51
N LEU A 240 24.28 -0.10 -3.39
CA LEU A 240 25.45 -0.86 -3.81
C LEU A 240 25.49 -0.82 -5.33
N ASP A 241 26.51 -0.20 -5.90
CA ASP A 241 26.58 0.17 -7.32
C ASP A 241 25.28 0.93 -7.73
N ASP A 242 24.58 0.44 -8.76
CA ASP A 242 23.34 1.03 -9.27
C ASP A 242 22.07 0.46 -8.60
N VAL A 243 22.21 -0.36 -7.53
CA VAL A 243 21.09 -1.05 -6.89
C VAL A 243 20.76 -0.44 -5.55
N VAL A 244 19.52 0.04 -5.40
CA VAL A 244 19.00 0.55 -4.14
C VAL A 244 18.55 -0.61 -3.26
N LEU A 245 19.24 -0.83 -2.14
CA LEU A 245 18.99 -1.91 -1.19
C LEU A 245 17.94 -1.53 -0.16
N ALA A 246 17.95 -0.27 0.28
CA ALA A 246 17.02 0.28 1.24
C ALA A 246 16.85 1.78 1.03
N ALA A 247 15.70 2.30 1.38
CA ALA A 247 15.40 3.73 1.29
C ALA A 247 14.61 4.19 2.52
N ALA A 248 14.84 5.43 2.94
CA ALA A 248 14.07 6.10 3.98
C ALA A 248 13.74 7.52 3.56
N LEU A 249 12.49 7.91 3.77
CA LEU A 249 12.02 9.30 3.68
C LEU A 249 11.91 9.83 5.10
N THR A 250 12.60 10.91 5.40
CA THR A 250 12.59 11.56 6.71
C THR A 250 11.98 12.96 6.60
N ALA A 251 11.43 13.46 7.70
CA ALA A 251 10.91 14.82 7.82
C ALA A 251 11.64 15.55 8.94
N HIS A 252 12.04 16.80 8.68
CA HIS A 252 12.58 17.70 9.67
C HIS A 252 11.42 18.43 10.37
N GLU A 253 11.30 18.26 11.69
CA GLU A 253 10.21 18.80 12.49
C GLU A 253 10.77 19.59 13.70
N GLY A 254 10.05 20.62 14.11
CA GLY A 254 10.55 21.51 15.17
C GLY A 254 11.84 22.25 14.82
N PRO A 255 12.41 23.00 15.78
CA PRO A 255 11.71 23.50 16.97
C PRO A 255 10.57 24.43 16.61
N LEU A 256 9.55 24.48 17.48
CA LEU A 256 8.39 25.36 17.30
C LEU A 256 8.51 26.60 18.18
N PRO A 257 7.90 27.72 17.77
CA PRO A 257 7.87 28.95 18.57
C PRO A 257 7.26 28.73 19.96
N GLU A 258 7.82 29.37 20.96
CA GLU A 258 7.41 29.29 22.38
C GLU A 258 5.90 29.51 22.57
N ALA A 259 5.33 30.46 21.84
CA ALA A 259 3.92 30.79 21.88
C ALA A 259 2.97 29.65 21.45
N LEU A 260 3.50 28.60 20.82
CA LEU A 260 2.72 27.44 20.40
C LEU A 260 2.73 26.28 21.40
N LEU A 261 3.59 26.29 22.41
CA LEU A 261 3.76 25.17 23.33
C LEU A 261 2.45 24.87 24.08
N GLU A 262 1.91 25.88 24.76
CA GLU A 262 0.67 25.74 25.54
C GLU A 262 -0.54 25.38 24.66
N PRO A 263 -0.78 26.05 23.51
CA PRO A 263 -1.85 25.67 22.60
C PRO A 263 -1.71 24.24 22.02
N ILE A 264 -0.49 23.77 21.79
CA ILE A 264 -0.24 22.38 21.33
C ILE A 264 -0.52 21.39 22.46
N PHE A 265 0.03 21.66 23.64
CA PHE A 265 -0.17 20.81 24.82
C PHE A 265 -1.65 20.67 25.19
N GLY A 266 -2.39 21.77 25.14
CA GLY A 266 -3.85 21.78 25.35
C GLY A 266 -4.68 21.22 24.17
N GLY A 267 -4.04 20.80 23.07
CA GLY A 267 -4.74 20.25 21.88
C GLY A 267 -5.47 21.28 21.02
N LEU A 268 -5.30 22.59 21.30
CA LEU A 268 -5.97 23.69 20.59
C LEU A 268 -5.32 24.03 19.25
N ARG A 269 -4.05 23.71 19.07
CA ARG A 269 -3.29 23.95 17.84
C ARG A 269 -2.56 22.71 17.38
N ARG A 270 -2.60 22.47 16.06
CA ARG A 270 -1.90 21.36 15.39
C ARG A 270 -1.16 21.89 14.16
N PRO A 271 0.07 22.44 14.32
CA PRO A 271 0.87 22.93 13.21
C PRO A 271 1.16 21.79 12.21
N ARG A 272 0.94 22.05 10.93
CA ARG A 272 1.20 21.04 9.89
C ARG A 272 2.70 20.79 9.75
N GLY A 273 3.08 19.53 9.48
CA GLY A 273 4.48 19.15 9.26
C GLY A 273 5.29 18.89 10.53
N HIS A 274 4.67 18.88 11.72
CA HIS A 274 5.33 18.69 13.01
C HIS A 274 4.63 17.64 13.86
N LEU A 275 4.52 16.41 13.35
CA LEU A 275 3.72 15.35 13.98
C LEU A 275 4.33 14.84 15.28
N LEU A 276 5.64 14.56 15.32
CA LEU A 276 6.30 14.03 16.52
C LEU A 276 6.22 14.99 17.70
N PRO A 277 6.66 16.26 17.59
CA PRO A 277 6.60 17.20 18.73
C PRO A 277 5.17 17.37 19.25
N GLN A 278 4.17 17.42 18.36
CA GLN A 278 2.76 17.54 18.77
C GLN A 278 2.26 16.29 19.49
N THR A 279 2.59 15.09 18.97
CA THR A 279 2.17 13.83 19.57
C THR A 279 2.79 13.65 20.96
N LEU A 280 4.08 13.95 21.09
CA LEU A 280 4.76 13.86 22.37
C LEU A 280 4.21 14.88 23.38
N SER A 281 3.89 16.10 22.94
CA SER A 281 3.33 17.13 23.81
C SER A 281 1.88 16.81 24.19
N ALA A 282 0.97 16.70 23.22
CA ALA A 282 -0.47 16.60 23.47
C ALA A 282 -0.93 15.22 23.96
N HIS A 283 -0.24 14.13 23.57
CA HIS A 283 -0.67 12.77 23.89
C HIS A 283 0.23 12.04 24.89
N ALA A 284 1.54 12.35 24.92
CA ALA A 284 2.45 11.79 25.90
C ALA A 284 2.70 12.71 27.11
N GLY A 285 2.13 13.94 27.12
CA GLY A 285 2.23 14.87 28.24
C GLY A 285 3.60 15.56 28.39
N LEU A 286 4.43 15.56 27.35
CA LEU A 286 5.76 16.17 27.35
C LEU A 286 5.65 17.64 26.89
N PHE A 287 5.40 18.57 27.82
CA PHE A 287 5.18 19.98 27.51
C PHE A 287 6.28 20.61 26.64
N ASP A 288 7.54 20.30 26.95
CA ASP A 288 8.72 20.87 26.28
C ASP A 288 9.05 20.19 24.92
N ALA A 289 8.36 19.12 24.54
CA ALA A 289 8.63 18.40 23.29
C ALA A 289 8.70 19.33 22.05
N PRO A 290 7.83 20.35 21.87
CA PRO A 290 7.90 21.21 20.71
C PRO A 290 9.14 22.11 20.62
N ARG A 291 9.95 22.23 21.68
CA ARG A 291 11.22 23.01 21.69
C ARG A 291 12.35 22.30 20.96
N HIS A 292 12.24 20.99 20.77
CA HIS A 292 13.32 20.20 20.19
C HIS A 292 13.21 20.08 18.67
N ALA A 293 14.36 19.88 18.04
CA ALA A 293 14.49 19.58 16.62
C ALA A 293 14.49 18.05 16.40
N TYR A 294 13.62 17.59 15.51
CA TYR A 294 13.42 16.16 15.24
C TYR A 294 13.78 15.81 13.81
N THR A 295 14.29 14.59 13.63
CA THR A 295 14.22 13.86 12.36
C THR A 295 13.17 12.75 12.51
N ARG A 296 12.03 12.89 11.85
CA ARG A 296 11.00 11.84 11.84
C ARG A 296 11.15 10.94 10.62
N ILE A 297 11.26 9.64 10.83
CA ILE A 297 11.18 8.64 9.75
C ILE A 297 9.71 8.55 9.32
N VAL A 298 9.43 9.04 8.10
CA VAL A 298 8.09 9.01 7.48
C VAL A 298 7.83 7.65 6.83
N ARG A 299 8.84 7.15 6.11
CA ARG A 299 8.84 5.85 5.43
C ARG A 299 10.21 5.22 5.50
N ILE A 300 10.24 3.91 5.61
CA ILE A 300 11.46 3.12 5.50
C ILE A 300 11.13 1.79 4.80
N ALA A 301 11.95 1.41 3.84
CA ALA A 301 11.77 0.17 3.12
C ALA A 301 13.11 -0.50 2.83
N VAL A 302 13.13 -1.83 2.89
CA VAL A 302 14.28 -2.67 2.53
C VAL A 302 13.83 -3.63 1.43
N HIS A 303 14.67 -3.78 0.40
CA HIS A 303 14.39 -4.66 -0.74
C HIS A 303 14.19 -6.11 -0.29
N GLY A 304 13.22 -6.80 -0.90
CA GLY A 304 12.83 -8.17 -0.56
C GLY A 304 13.98 -9.16 -0.50
N CYS A 305 14.86 -9.14 -1.51
CA CYS A 305 16.01 -10.04 -1.64
C CYS A 305 17.07 -9.91 -0.53
N VAL A 306 17.08 -8.80 0.19
CA VAL A 306 18.10 -8.51 1.24
C VAL A 306 17.48 -8.25 2.60
N ARG A 307 16.23 -8.61 2.81
CA ARG A 307 15.59 -8.58 4.14
C ARG A 307 16.31 -9.51 5.11
N SER A 308 16.15 -9.24 6.40
CA SER A 308 16.75 -10.02 7.50
C SER A 308 18.29 -10.08 7.49
N ARG A 309 18.95 -9.16 6.76
CA ARG A 309 20.42 -9.01 6.71
C ARG A 309 20.93 -7.79 7.48
N GLY A 310 20.13 -7.22 8.37
CA GLY A 310 20.52 -6.06 9.19
C GLY A 310 20.50 -4.70 8.46
N LEU A 311 20.13 -4.63 7.15
CA LEU A 311 20.19 -3.39 6.39
C LEU A 311 19.22 -2.31 6.89
N GLY A 312 18.04 -2.69 7.39
CA GLY A 312 17.12 -1.75 8.01
C GLY A 312 17.72 -1.10 9.26
N GLN A 313 18.37 -1.88 10.10
CA GLN A 313 19.08 -1.38 11.30
C GLN A 313 20.25 -0.47 10.88
N ARG A 314 21.03 -0.88 9.90
CA ARG A 314 22.13 -0.06 9.36
C ARG A 314 21.63 1.28 8.83
N LEU A 315 20.51 1.30 8.09
CA LEU A 315 19.91 2.53 7.59
C LEU A 315 19.47 3.44 8.75
N VAL A 316 18.80 2.89 9.79
CA VAL A 316 18.40 3.67 10.97
C VAL A 316 19.61 4.24 11.72
N HIS A 317 20.69 3.48 11.86
CA HIS A 317 21.94 3.99 12.47
C HIS A 317 22.56 5.12 11.65
N ALA A 318 22.60 4.99 10.32
CA ALA A 318 23.10 6.04 9.44
C ALA A 318 22.24 7.31 9.52
N LEU A 319 20.90 7.16 9.56
CA LEU A 319 19.98 8.28 9.77
C LEU A 319 20.18 8.95 11.13
N ALA A 320 20.42 8.19 12.19
CA ALA A 320 20.70 8.76 13.51
C ALA A 320 22.03 9.53 13.53
N HIS A 321 23.05 9.03 12.82
CA HIS A 321 24.31 9.74 12.66
C HIS A 321 24.11 11.04 11.86
N GLN A 322 23.39 10.98 10.73
CA GLN A 322 23.06 12.14 9.90
C GLN A 322 22.27 13.20 10.69
N ALA A 323 21.22 12.80 11.41
CA ALA A 323 20.42 13.70 12.25
C ALA A 323 21.30 14.41 13.28
N ARG A 324 22.23 13.68 13.91
CA ARG A 324 23.16 14.26 14.88
C ARG A 324 24.14 15.27 14.26
N SER A 325 24.66 14.97 13.05
CA SER A 325 25.54 15.89 12.32
C SER A 325 24.81 17.17 11.87
N GLU A 326 23.50 17.11 11.66
CA GLU A 326 22.63 18.24 11.35
C GLU A 326 22.16 19.01 12.59
N GLY A 327 22.62 18.65 13.78
CA GLY A 327 22.24 19.31 15.04
C GLY A 327 20.78 19.01 15.46
N ARG A 328 20.23 17.85 15.07
CA ARG A 328 18.91 17.41 15.53
C ARG A 328 19.02 16.76 16.90
N ASP A 329 18.07 17.07 17.77
CA ASP A 329 18.04 16.56 19.13
C ASP A 329 17.56 15.12 19.20
N LEU A 330 16.57 14.77 18.37
CA LEU A 330 15.86 13.50 18.44
C LEU A 330 15.57 12.92 17.06
N ILE A 331 15.60 11.58 16.99
CA ILE A 331 15.09 10.82 15.85
C ILE A 331 13.94 9.91 16.32
N GLY A 332 12.89 9.80 15.51
CA GLY A 332 11.75 8.96 15.85
C GLY A 332 10.95 8.54 14.61
N ALA A 333 9.98 7.66 14.84
CA ALA A 333 9.03 7.22 13.85
C ALA A 333 7.61 7.24 14.44
N SER A 334 6.60 7.39 13.59
CA SER A 334 5.18 7.42 13.98
C SER A 334 4.34 6.53 13.08
#